data_c07fc74162836adaa5e8b55ce74918ad
#
_entry.id   c07fc74162836adaa5e8b55ce74918ad
#
_cell.length_a   1.000
_cell.length_b   1.000
_cell.length_c   1.000
_cell.angle_alpha   90.00
_cell.angle_beta   90.00
_cell.angle_gamma   90.00
#
_symmetry.space_group_name_H-M   'P 1'
#
loop_
_entity.id
_entity.type
_entity.pdbx_description
1 polymer ?
#
loop_
_entity_poly.entity_id
_entity_poly.type
_entity_poly.pdbx_seq_one_letter_code
_entity_poly.pdbx_strand_id
1 'polypeptide(L)'
;MSFVMADFYKRFVDEELDSEGRLKSFKLDLPENFNFSYDVIDELAKNVPDKVAMQWVNEEGEEHIFTYKDLSEKSSQVANMMLAHGVKKGDFVMAVLKRHYEFWLLAY
;
A
#
# COMPACT_ATOMS: atom_id res chain seq x y z
N MET A 1 18.24 -14.14 -7.34
CA MET A 1 17.05 -14.81 -6.77
C MET A 1 15.82 -14.11 -7.33
N SER A 2 14.87 -14.85 -7.89
CA SER A 2 13.65 -14.25 -8.43
C SER A 2 12.74 -13.79 -7.26
N PHE A 3 12.13 -12.61 -7.41
CA PHE A 3 11.14 -12.10 -6.47
C PHE A 3 9.85 -12.93 -6.57
N VAL A 4 9.38 -13.51 -5.46
CA VAL A 4 8.15 -14.27 -5.38
C VAL A 4 7.12 -13.44 -4.60
N MET A 5 6.18 -12.84 -5.33
CA MET A 5 5.18 -11.96 -4.73
C MET A 5 4.26 -12.67 -3.73
N ALA A 6 3.92 -13.94 -3.99
CA ALA A 6 3.06 -14.73 -3.10
C ALA A 6 3.62 -14.89 -1.69
N ASP A 7 4.95 -14.81 -1.54
CA ASP A 7 5.63 -14.95 -0.24
C ASP A 7 6.08 -13.61 0.36
N PHE A 8 5.80 -12.50 -0.32
CA PHE A 8 6.28 -11.18 0.11
C PHE A 8 5.77 -10.80 1.51
N TYR A 9 4.50 -11.08 1.81
CA TYR A 9 3.89 -10.78 3.10
C TYR A 9 4.57 -11.51 4.27
N LYS A 10 5.18 -12.66 4.03
CA LYS A 10 5.92 -13.45 5.05
C LYS A 10 7.14 -12.72 5.63
N ARG A 11 7.55 -11.61 5.02
CA ARG A 11 8.57 -10.73 5.60
C ARG A 11 8.08 -9.99 6.84
N PHE A 12 6.75 -9.85 6.99
CA PHE A 12 6.11 -9.02 7.99
C PHE A 12 5.07 -9.77 8.81
N VAL A 13 4.71 -10.98 8.39
CA VAL A 13 3.66 -11.77 9.02
C VAL A 13 4.16 -13.19 9.27
N ASP A 14 4.11 -13.58 10.53
CA ASP A 14 4.33 -14.94 10.99
C ASP A 14 2.96 -15.59 11.19
N GLU A 15 2.63 -16.62 10.44
CA GLU A 15 1.31 -17.25 10.43
C GLU A 15 1.39 -18.73 10.82
N GLU A 16 0.39 -19.18 11.58
CA GLU A 16 0.18 -20.57 11.92
C GLU A 16 -1.12 -21.06 11.27
N LEU A 17 -1.02 -22.12 10.48
CA LEU A 17 -2.16 -22.75 9.83
C LEU A 17 -2.55 -24.03 10.54
N ASP A 18 -3.83 -24.40 10.52
CA ASP A 18 -4.29 -25.70 10.99
C ASP A 18 -4.03 -26.80 9.94
N SER A 19 -4.40 -28.04 10.27
CA SER A 19 -4.24 -29.21 9.38
C SER A 19 -5.05 -29.13 8.08
N GLU A 20 -6.00 -28.21 7.98
CA GLU A 20 -6.84 -27.98 6.81
C GLU A 20 -6.40 -26.71 6.02
N GLY A 21 -5.26 -26.09 6.44
CA GLY A 21 -4.72 -24.89 5.79
C GLY A 21 -5.45 -23.59 6.15
N ARG A 22 -6.28 -23.57 7.20
CA ARG A 22 -6.98 -22.36 7.66
C ARG A 22 -6.12 -21.63 8.67
N LEU A 23 -6.19 -20.29 8.65
CA LEU A 23 -5.44 -19.44 9.57
C LEU A 23 -5.91 -19.70 11.01
N LYS A 24 -4.98 -20.14 11.86
CA LYS A 24 -5.19 -20.37 13.30
C LYS A 24 -4.76 -19.16 14.12
N SER A 25 -3.59 -18.62 13.83
CA SER A 25 -3.06 -17.41 14.46
C SER A 25 -2.09 -16.71 13.52
N PHE A 26 -1.87 -15.41 13.75
CA PHE A 26 -0.80 -14.66 13.10
C PHE A 26 -0.18 -13.64 14.05
N LYS A 27 1.06 -13.29 13.78
CA LYS A 27 1.80 -12.25 14.48
C LYS A 27 2.44 -11.34 13.44
N LEU A 28 2.38 -10.04 13.69
CA LEU A 28 3.12 -9.05 12.89
C LEU A 28 4.56 -8.96 13.42
N ASP A 29 5.52 -9.13 12.52
CA ASP A 29 6.95 -8.93 12.77
C ASP A 29 7.43 -7.76 11.93
N LEU A 30 7.25 -6.56 12.46
CA LEU A 30 7.55 -5.32 11.77
C LEU A 30 8.88 -4.73 12.26
N PRO A 31 9.73 -4.21 11.35
CA PRO A 31 10.89 -3.42 11.73
C PRO A 31 10.51 -2.22 12.60
N GLU A 32 11.42 -1.76 13.45
CA GLU A 32 11.20 -0.60 14.34
C GLU A 32 10.74 0.65 13.59
N ASN A 33 11.27 0.88 12.40
CA ASN A 33 10.95 2.03 11.55
C ASN A 33 10.09 1.63 10.34
N PHE A 34 9.18 0.64 10.51
CA PHE A 34 8.31 0.19 9.45
C PHE A 34 7.45 1.33 8.90
N ASN A 35 7.45 1.45 7.58
CA ASN A 35 6.55 2.34 6.84
C ASN A 35 5.94 1.57 5.68
N PHE A 36 4.62 1.40 5.69
CA PHE A 36 3.91 0.61 4.68
C PHE A 36 4.17 1.09 3.25
N SER A 37 4.23 2.40 3.04
CA SER A 37 4.51 2.97 1.73
C SER A 37 5.89 2.55 1.21
N TYR A 38 6.94 2.70 2.02
CA TYR A 38 8.32 2.36 1.62
C TYR A 38 8.58 0.85 1.61
N ASP A 39 8.18 0.16 2.68
CA ASP A 39 8.53 -1.25 2.87
C ASP A 39 7.64 -2.20 2.05
N VAL A 40 6.46 -1.77 1.63
CA VAL A 40 5.53 -2.58 0.86
C VAL A 40 5.32 -2.02 -0.54
N ILE A 41 4.76 -0.82 -0.68
CA ILE A 41 4.36 -0.28 -1.99
C ILE A 41 5.58 -0.01 -2.87
N ASP A 42 6.58 0.71 -2.37
CA ASP A 42 7.78 1.05 -3.14
C ASP A 42 8.62 -0.20 -3.45
N GLU A 43 8.67 -1.15 -2.52
CA GLU A 43 9.37 -2.42 -2.76
C GLU A 43 8.69 -3.27 -3.84
N LEU A 44 7.35 -3.31 -3.87
CA LEU A 44 6.60 -3.96 -4.93
C LEU A 44 6.72 -3.20 -6.26
N ALA A 45 6.75 -1.86 -6.23
CA ALA A 45 6.98 -1.04 -7.42
C ALA A 45 8.36 -1.30 -8.06
N LYS A 46 9.39 -1.62 -7.26
CA LYS A 46 10.71 -2.00 -7.78
C LYS A 46 10.72 -3.39 -8.42
N ASN A 47 10.04 -4.36 -7.82
CA ASN A 47 10.12 -5.76 -8.22
C ASN A 47 9.07 -6.15 -9.27
N VAL A 48 7.87 -5.57 -9.20
CA VAL A 48 6.74 -5.87 -10.09
C VAL A 48 5.99 -4.60 -10.49
N PRO A 49 6.66 -3.60 -11.12
CA PRO A 49 6.13 -2.27 -11.37
C PRO A 49 4.81 -2.26 -12.14
N ASP A 50 4.68 -3.11 -13.14
CA ASP A 50 3.55 -3.14 -14.07
C ASP A 50 2.39 -4.02 -13.59
N LYS A 51 2.54 -4.67 -12.41
CA LYS A 51 1.46 -5.47 -11.85
C LYS A 51 0.35 -4.57 -11.33
N VAL A 52 -0.90 -4.93 -11.67
CA VAL A 52 -2.09 -4.25 -11.13
C VAL A 52 -2.12 -4.40 -9.61
N ALA A 53 -2.14 -3.26 -8.93
CA ALA A 53 -2.19 -3.16 -7.48
C ALA A 53 -3.58 -2.81 -6.97
N MET A 54 -4.32 -1.98 -7.71
CA MET A 54 -5.66 -1.54 -7.34
C MET A 54 -6.51 -1.33 -8.58
N GLN A 55 -7.75 -1.78 -8.51
CA GLN A 55 -8.81 -1.48 -9.46
C GLN A 55 -9.93 -0.78 -8.70
N TRP A 56 -10.27 0.43 -9.13
CA TRP A 56 -11.34 1.21 -8.56
C TRP A 56 -12.47 1.36 -9.56
N VAL A 57 -13.71 1.21 -9.10
CA VAL A 57 -14.92 1.33 -9.92
C VAL A 57 -15.97 2.12 -9.14
N ASN A 58 -16.68 3.02 -9.79
CA ASN A 58 -17.80 3.74 -9.22
C ASN A 58 -19.17 3.19 -9.68
N GLU A 59 -20.23 3.81 -9.20
CA GLU A 59 -21.61 3.39 -9.52
C GLU A 59 -22.01 3.68 -10.98
N GLU A 60 -21.35 4.64 -11.61
CA GLU A 60 -21.54 4.97 -13.03
C GLU A 60 -20.75 4.04 -13.97
N GLY A 61 -19.97 3.11 -13.42
CA GLY A 61 -19.15 2.18 -14.21
C GLY A 61 -17.83 2.77 -14.70
N GLU A 62 -17.43 3.93 -14.16
CA GLU A 62 -16.10 4.47 -14.40
C GLU A 62 -15.06 3.60 -13.67
N GLU A 63 -13.97 3.29 -14.37
CA GLU A 63 -12.91 2.41 -13.86
C GLU A 63 -11.55 3.08 -13.93
N HIS A 64 -10.77 2.94 -12.84
CA HIS A 64 -9.37 3.32 -12.79
C HIS A 64 -8.52 2.15 -12.32
N ILE A 65 -7.50 1.81 -13.10
CA ILE A 65 -6.54 0.74 -12.80
C ILE A 65 -5.19 1.37 -12.47
N PHE A 66 -4.62 0.97 -11.32
CA PHE A 66 -3.33 1.44 -10.84
C PHE A 66 -2.37 0.26 -10.70
N THR A 67 -1.19 0.40 -11.25
CA THR A 67 -0.07 -0.51 -11.00
C THR A 67 0.65 -0.15 -9.69
N TYR A 68 1.56 -1.01 -9.22
CA TYR A 68 2.41 -0.66 -8.08
C TYR A 68 3.27 0.56 -8.35
N LYS A 69 3.77 0.70 -9.58
CA LYS A 69 4.50 1.89 -10.00
C LYS A 69 3.63 3.15 -9.90
N ASP A 70 2.38 3.09 -10.37
CA ASP A 70 1.45 4.22 -10.27
C ASP A 70 1.19 4.63 -8.83
N LEU A 71 0.97 3.66 -7.92
CA LEU A 71 0.74 3.94 -6.51
C LEU A 71 1.96 4.60 -5.86
N SER A 72 3.17 4.10 -6.13
CA SER A 72 4.41 4.68 -5.62
C SER A 72 4.62 6.12 -6.10
N GLU A 73 4.47 6.37 -7.41
CA GLU A 73 4.65 7.70 -7.99
C GLU A 73 3.59 8.70 -7.51
N LYS A 74 2.32 8.29 -7.50
CA LYS A 74 1.20 9.16 -7.10
C LYS A 74 1.20 9.46 -5.61
N SER A 75 1.48 8.50 -4.74
CA SER A 75 1.61 8.75 -3.30
C SER A 75 2.78 9.68 -2.98
N SER A 76 3.89 9.55 -3.71
CA SER A 76 5.03 10.48 -3.60
C SER A 76 4.65 11.89 -4.03
N GLN A 77 3.82 12.06 -5.08
CA GLN A 77 3.30 13.36 -5.50
C GLN A 77 2.41 13.98 -4.42
N VAL A 78 1.56 13.18 -3.76
CA VAL A 78 0.73 13.64 -2.63
C VAL A 78 1.60 14.08 -1.46
N ALA A 79 2.62 13.31 -1.10
CA ALA A 79 3.57 13.67 -0.05
C ALA A 79 4.29 14.99 -0.36
N ASN A 80 4.77 15.16 -1.58
CA ASN A 80 5.40 16.41 -2.02
C ASN A 80 4.45 17.62 -1.98
N MET A 81 3.19 17.42 -2.36
CA MET A 81 2.16 18.44 -2.25
C MET A 81 1.96 18.87 -0.78
N MET A 82 1.86 17.92 0.13
CA MET A 82 1.72 18.19 1.57
C MET A 82 2.92 18.97 2.11
N LEU A 83 4.13 18.54 1.77
CA LEU A 83 5.36 19.25 2.16
C LEU A 83 5.39 20.69 1.63
N ALA A 84 4.98 20.90 0.38
CA ALA A 84 4.89 22.23 -0.22
C ALA A 84 3.89 23.15 0.49
N HIS A 85 2.84 22.59 1.11
CA HIS A 85 1.87 23.30 1.94
C HIS A 85 2.26 23.42 3.42
N GLY A 86 3.47 23.00 3.77
CA GLY A 86 4.03 23.15 5.12
C GLY A 86 3.65 22.08 6.12
N VAL A 87 3.02 20.98 5.69
CA VAL A 87 2.70 19.82 6.55
C VAL A 87 4.00 19.15 6.99
N LYS A 88 4.13 18.86 8.28
CA LYS A 88 5.31 18.28 8.91
C LYS A 88 4.96 17.01 9.68
N LYS A 89 5.97 16.22 10.01
CA LYS A 89 5.81 15.06 10.89
C LYS A 89 5.18 15.48 12.23
N GLY A 90 4.10 14.79 12.59
CA GLY A 90 3.33 15.08 13.81
C GLY A 90 2.11 15.96 13.59
N ASP A 91 1.94 16.56 12.42
CA ASP A 91 0.75 17.31 12.07
C ASP A 91 -0.44 16.37 11.82
N PHE A 92 -1.63 16.87 12.13
CA PHE A 92 -2.87 16.16 11.83
C PHE A 92 -3.43 16.63 10.49
N VAL A 93 -3.78 15.67 9.64
CA VAL A 93 -4.45 15.91 8.36
C VAL A 93 -5.83 15.27 8.41
N MET A 94 -6.87 16.06 8.11
CA MET A 94 -8.23 15.55 8.00
C MET A 94 -8.58 15.38 6.53
N ALA A 95 -8.97 14.17 6.14
CA ALA A 95 -9.51 13.87 4.81
C ALA A 95 -11.02 13.61 4.89
N VAL A 96 -11.81 14.32 4.07
CA VAL A 96 -13.26 14.11 3.95
C VAL A 96 -13.52 13.65 2.52
N LEU A 97 -13.46 12.36 2.32
CA LEU A 97 -13.60 11.70 1.02
C LEU A 97 -14.73 10.67 1.11
N LYS A 98 -15.48 10.52 0.01
CA LYS A 98 -16.36 9.38 -0.17
C LYS A 98 -15.51 8.15 -0.60
N ARG A 99 -16.00 7.34 -1.53
CA ARG A 99 -15.29 6.17 -2.07
C ARG A 99 -14.37 6.55 -3.22
N HIS A 100 -13.57 7.63 -3.04
CA HIS A 100 -12.62 8.09 -4.05
C HIS A 100 -11.32 7.30 -3.97
N TYR A 101 -10.68 7.02 -5.11
CA TYR A 101 -9.39 6.33 -5.13
C TYR A 101 -8.26 7.18 -4.53
N GLU A 102 -8.41 8.49 -4.50
CA GLU A 102 -7.48 9.43 -3.87
C GLU A 102 -7.26 9.16 -2.38
N PHE A 103 -8.24 8.52 -1.72
CA PHE A 103 -8.08 8.07 -0.33
C PHE A 103 -6.84 7.17 -0.16
N TRP A 104 -6.66 6.22 -1.08
CA TRP A 104 -5.53 5.29 -1.03
C TRP A 104 -4.21 5.99 -1.30
N LEU A 105 -4.19 6.95 -2.24
CA LEU A 105 -2.99 7.73 -2.54
C LEU A 105 -2.57 8.62 -1.37
N LEU A 106 -3.54 9.06 -0.56
CA LEU A 106 -3.30 9.84 0.64
C LEU A 106 -2.85 8.97 1.82
N ALA A 107 -3.34 7.72 1.89
CA ALA A 107 -3.06 6.79 2.98
C ALA A 107 -1.68 6.13 2.86
N TYR A 108 -1.14 6.02 1.64
CA TYR A 108 0.21 5.50 1.38
C TYR A 108 1.24 6.63 1.49
#